data_0197519cbe92850a2b736cb87fbba81c
#
_entry.id   0197519cbe92850a2b736cb87fbba81c
#
_cell.length_a   1.000
_cell.length_b   1.000
_cell.length_c   1.000
_cell.angle_alpha   90.00
_cell.angle_beta   90.00
_cell.angle_gamma   90.00
#
_symmetry.space_group_name_H-M   'P 1'
#
loop_
_entity.id
_entity.type
_entity.pdbx_description
1 polymer ?
#
loop_
_entity_poly.entity_id
_entity_poly.type
_entity_poly.pdbx_seq_one_letter_code
_entity_poly.pdbx_strand_id
1 'polypeptide(L)'
;MSLVNLASQYYRTTISIFLFVIVSGSLVFNNIPKESSPDVSLPYIYVSLGLTGISPEDSEKLLIKPVEDEVSNIEGKKEMTSTSYQGGGNVLLEFDAGFDPDQALLDTREQVDRAKSDLPDDADEPKVSEVNISLFPILVVSISGDISEFLLKKISNDLKDKIQSLPNVLEVNIGGEREEQLDIVIDQNKIEAYGLNLNEILNFVRSNNQIVSAGNLDTGDGRFVIKIPGLYESLNDVFNTPIKVNDKKTIKFKDIAQLKRTFKDPEKFARLNNKSAFTLEISKRIGANIVETVDQVKQLVKEEQKILPSKVNITFSGDESVNIKSMLGDLQNNVIFSIILVMSVVVIFLGIRSSLLVGLAVPGSFLSSILILYSLGFTINMVVLFGLILSVGLLVDGAVVVVEYAQRKIQEGMGLAESYIKAASRMSLPIMASTFTTIAAFIPLLFWPGTTGGFMKYIPITVISVLGSSLAMALIVIPIIGTQAYKIKNLFFFFIIPLILFGIINFVAFNFLSQLEFDSYINMGAKAITTISIGVILFFVFRYIKNKGFFQKMIIPRINADDDEDLTDLEKVGFFTKIYLFICLLYTSPSPRDALT
;
A
#
# COMPACT_ATOMS: atom_id res chain seq x y z
N MET A 1 -20.81 -27.68 28.80
CA MET A 1 -21.78 -27.02 27.90
C MET A 1 -21.07 -26.66 26.63
N SER A 2 -21.55 -27.09 25.45
CA SER A 2 -20.85 -26.70 24.19
C SER A 2 -21.01 -25.19 23.98
N LEU A 3 -19.99 -24.53 23.42
CA LEU A 3 -20.02 -23.11 23.07
C LEU A 3 -21.28 -22.73 22.28
N VAL A 4 -21.75 -23.64 21.43
CA VAL A 4 -22.99 -23.48 20.64
C VAL A 4 -24.22 -23.36 21.51
N ASN A 5 -24.33 -24.17 22.59
CA ASN A 5 -25.46 -24.14 23.50
C ASN A 5 -25.47 -22.85 24.34
N LEU A 6 -24.29 -22.40 24.77
CA LEU A 6 -24.16 -21.13 25.49
C LEU A 6 -24.57 -19.94 24.61
N ALA A 7 -24.06 -19.90 23.36
CA ALA A 7 -24.40 -18.86 22.39
C ALA A 7 -25.89 -18.85 22.04
N SER A 8 -26.52 -20.02 22.00
CA SER A 8 -27.96 -20.16 21.74
C SER A 8 -28.82 -19.64 22.91
N GLN A 9 -28.40 -19.85 24.15
CA GLN A 9 -29.07 -19.27 25.34
C GLN A 9 -29.04 -17.75 25.31
N TYR A 10 -27.89 -17.15 24.92
CA TYR A 10 -27.69 -15.71 24.86
C TYR A 10 -27.76 -15.16 23.43
N TYR A 11 -28.74 -15.63 22.64
CA TYR A 11 -28.84 -15.29 21.20
C TYR A 11 -28.86 -13.78 20.93
N ARG A 12 -29.50 -12.97 21.79
CA ARG A 12 -29.54 -11.50 21.65
C ARG A 12 -28.13 -10.90 21.74
N THR A 13 -27.35 -11.35 22.73
CA THR A 13 -25.97 -10.90 22.93
C THR A 13 -25.10 -11.30 21.75
N THR A 14 -25.23 -12.54 21.23
CA THR A 14 -24.47 -13.01 20.07
C THR A 14 -24.79 -12.21 18.81
N ILE A 15 -26.08 -11.92 18.56
CA ILE A 15 -26.46 -11.06 17.43
C ILE A 15 -25.92 -9.63 17.61
N SER A 16 -25.97 -9.08 18.82
CA SER A 16 -25.42 -7.75 19.09
C SER A 16 -23.91 -7.69 18.90
N ILE A 17 -23.17 -8.72 19.34
CA ILE A 17 -21.72 -8.85 19.10
C ILE A 17 -21.44 -8.95 17.59
N PHE A 18 -22.22 -9.74 16.87
CA PHE A 18 -22.06 -9.87 15.42
C PHE A 18 -22.29 -8.54 14.70
N LEU A 19 -23.35 -7.81 15.04
CA LEU A 19 -23.62 -6.47 14.49
C LEU A 19 -22.49 -5.48 14.84
N PHE A 20 -22.01 -5.53 16.08
CA PHE A 20 -20.87 -4.71 16.49
C PHE A 20 -19.63 -5.03 15.68
N VAL A 21 -19.32 -6.30 15.43
CA VAL A 21 -18.18 -6.72 14.58
C VAL A 21 -18.34 -6.25 13.14
N ILE A 22 -19.55 -6.34 12.57
CA ILE A 22 -19.79 -5.82 11.20
C ILE A 22 -19.58 -4.31 11.14
N VAL A 23 -20.17 -3.56 12.07
CA VAL A 23 -20.04 -2.09 12.10
C VAL A 23 -18.59 -1.67 12.33
N SER A 24 -17.92 -2.23 13.36
CA SER A 24 -16.53 -1.93 13.66
C SER A 24 -15.58 -2.38 12.55
N GLY A 25 -15.80 -3.55 11.94
CA GLY A 25 -15.04 -4.03 10.80
C GLY A 25 -15.18 -3.12 9.57
N SER A 26 -16.38 -2.61 9.30
CA SER A 26 -16.61 -1.64 8.22
C SER A 26 -15.92 -0.30 8.47
N LEU A 27 -15.96 0.19 9.71
CA LEU A 27 -15.25 1.41 10.09
C LEU A 27 -13.74 1.24 9.97
N VAL A 28 -13.22 0.11 10.44
CA VAL A 28 -11.80 -0.23 10.34
C VAL A 28 -11.39 -0.37 8.87
N PHE A 29 -12.16 -1.01 8.02
CA PHE A 29 -11.86 -1.15 6.59
C PHE A 29 -11.66 0.21 5.89
N ASN A 30 -12.43 1.22 6.29
CA ASN A 30 -12.28 2.57 5.74
C ASN A 30 -11.01 3.27 6.25
N ASN A 31 -10.67 3.07 7.53
CA ASN A 31 -9.61 3.82 8.23
C ASN A 31 -8.25 3.10 8.27
N ILE A 32 -8.20 1.78 8.05
CA ILE A 32 -6.96 1.01 8.03
C ILE A 32 -6.01 1.56 6.95
N PRO A 33 -4.73 1.77 7.25
CA PRO A 33 -3.76 2.26 6.27
C PRO A 33 -3.70 1.34 5.05
N LYS A 34 -3.65 1.96 3.87
CA LYS A 34 -3.61 1.28 2.58
C LYS A 34 -2.27 1.57 1.92
N GLU A 35 -1.54 0.51 1.60
CA GLU A 35 -0.19 0.56 1.06
C GLU A 35 -0.08 -0.28 -0.20
N SER A 36 0.90 0.03 -1.06
CA SER A 36 1.15 -0.79 -2.27
C SER A 36 1.79 -2.11 -1.90
N SER A 37 2.75 -2.09 -0.99
CA SER A 37 3.52 -3.25 -0.53
C SER A 37 3.53 -3.34 0.99
N PRO A 38 3.73 -4.54 1.55
CA PRO A 38 3.99 -4.68 2.98
C PRO A 38 5.23 -3.90 3.40
N ASP A 39 5.21 -3.36 4.62
CA ASP A 39 6.39 -2.76 5.23
C ASP A 39 7.37 -3.88 5.62
N VAL A 40 8.34 -4.10 4.76
CA VAL A 40 9.40 -5.08 4.96
C VAL A 40 10.72 -4.39 4.72
N SER A 41 11.52 -4.24 5.78
CA SER A 41 12.90 -3.78 5.66
C SER A 41 13.70 -4.81 4.89
N LEU A 42 14.31 -4.38 3.81
CA LEU A 42 15.24 -5.22 3.07
C LEU A 42 16.56 -5.27 3.84
N PRO A 43 17.21 -6.43 3.95
CA PRO A 43 18.45 -6.58 4.72
C PRO A 43 19.64 -5.99 3.97
N TYR A 44 19.49 -4.79 3.41
CA TYR A 44 20.52 -4.14 2.61
C TYR A 44 20.81 -2.73 3.13
N ILE A 45 22.10 -2.45 3.33
CA ILE A 45 22.61 -1.11 3.55
C ILE A 45 23.44 -0.71 2.32
N TYR A 46 23.18 0.48 1.79
CA TYR A 46 23.81 1.01 0.60
C TYR A 46 24.70 2.18 0.96
N VAL A 47 25.98 2.11 0.57
CA VAL A 47 26.96 3.17 0.71
C VAL A 47 27.29 3.71 -0.67
N SER A 48 27.07 5.01 -0.89
CA SER A 48 27.39 5.69 -2.16
C SER A 48 28.62 6.58 -1.96
N LEU A 49 29.57 6.47 -2.91
CA LEU A 49 30.83 7.20 -2.93
C LEU A 49 30.96 7.95 -4.27
N GLY A 50 31.44 9.19 -4.23
CA GLY A 50 31.58 10.02 -5.43
C GLY A 50 32.91 10.75 -5.44
N LEU A 51 33.49 10.89 -6.66
CA LEU A 51 34.63 11.78 -6.93
C LEU A 51 34.59 12.15 -8.42
N THR A 52 34.30 13.41 -8.68
CA THR A 52 34.17 13.90 -10.05
C THR A 52 35.43 13.66 -10.87
N GLY A 53 35.31 12.98 -12.03
CA GLY A 53 36.41 12.76 -12.96
C GLY A 53 37.28 11.54 -12.69
N ILE A 54 36.99 10.77 -11.64
CA ILE A 54 37.73 9.52 -11.34
C ILE A 54 37.40 8.41 -12.36
N SER A 55 38.41 7.61 -12.73
CA SER A 55 38.21 6.39 -13.53
C SER A 55 37.63 5.25 -12.68
N PRO A 56 37.00 4.22 -13.28
CA PRO A 56 36.51 3.06 -12.51
C PRO A 56 37.64 2.34 -11.74
N GLU A 57 38.81 2.18 -12.33
CA GLU A 57 39.96 1.51 -11.71
C GLU A 57 40.51 2.30 -10.52
N ASP A 58 40.55 3.64 -10.63
CA ASP A 58 40.99 4.49 -9.53
C ASP A 58 39.92 4.60 -8.46
N SER A 59 38.64 4.60 -8.86
CA SER A 59 37.50 4.57 -7.93
C SER A 59 37.52 3.31 -7.06
N GLU A 60 37.83 2.14 -7.64
CA GLU A 60 38.00 0.91 -6.89
C GLU A 60 39.08 1.03 -5.82
N LYS A 61 40.24 1.60 -6.18
CA LYS A 61 41.41 1.70 -5.28
C LYS A 61 41.27 2.78 -4.21
N LEU A 62 40.75 3.94 -4.60
CA LEU A 62 40.79 5.16 -3.77
C LEU A 62 39.49 5.41 -2.99
N LEU A 63 38.36 4.89 -3.46
CA LEU A 63 37.05 5.10 -2.82
C LEU A 63 36.51 3.81 -2.23
N ILE A 64 36.44 2.73 -3.06
CA ILE A 64 35.75 1.50 -2.67
C ILE A 64 36.56 0.73 -1.63
N LYS A 65 37.85 0.43 -1.94
CA LYS A 65 38.67 -0.42 -1.10
C LYS A 65 38.86 0.08 0.34
N PRO A 66 39.13 1.35 0.60
CA PRO A 66 39.19 1.87 1.98
C PRO A 66 37.90 1.65 2.75
N VAL A 67 36.73 1.82 2.09
CA VAL A 67 35.43 1.59 2.71
C VAL A 67 35.17 0.09 2.92
N GLU A 68 35.50 -0.77 1.94
CA GLU A 68 35.37 -2.24 2.07
C GLU A 68 36.18 -2.77 3.26
N ASP A 69 37.41 -2.30 3.42
CA ASP A 69 38.29 -2.74 4.50
C ASP A 69 37.68 -2.46 5.88
N GLU A 70 37.09 -1.28 6.08
CA GLU A 70 36.42 -0.91 7.34
C GLU A 70 35.07 -1.63 7.53
N VAL A 71 34.19 -1.66 6.54
CA VAL A 71 32.86 -2.31 6.65
C VAL A 71 32.93 -3.83 6.60
N SER A 72 34.12 -4.41 6.29
CA SER A 72 34.30 -5.87 6.26
C SER A 72 34.04 -6.54 7.60
N ASN A 73 34.25 -5.85 8.71
CA ASN A 73 34.18 -6.36 10.07
C ASN A 73 32.82 -6.19 10.75
N ILE A 74 31.79 -5.69 10.04
CA ILE A 74 30.45 -5.50 10.61
C ILE A 74 29.79 -6.84 10.92
N GLU A 75 29.30 -7.03 12.14
CA GLU A 75 28.60 -8.24 12.57
C GLU A 75 27.26 -8.43 11.85
N GLY A 76 26.90 -9.69 11.56
CA GLY A 76 25.65 -10.03 10.88
C GLY A 76 25.64 -9.77 9.38
N LYS A 77 26.76 -9.32 8.80
CA LYS A 77 26.91 -9.18 7.36
C LYS A 77 27.03 -10.55 6.70
N LYS A 78 26.13 -10.82 5.75
CA LYS A 78 26.09 -12.06 4.97
C LYS A 78 26.91 -11.96 3.69
N GLU A 79 26.76 -10.88 2.95
CA GLU A 79 27.44 -10.64 1.68
C GLU A 79 27.72 -9.14 1.51
N MET A 80 28.79 -8.84 0.78
CA MET A 80 29.15 -7.49 0.38
C MET A 80 29.41 -7.46 -1.12
N THR A 81 28.75 -6.58 -1.83
CA THR A 81 28.93 -6.37 -3.26
C THR A 81 29.27 -4.92 -3.51
N SER A 82 30.43 -4.71 -4.12
CA SER A 82 30.87 -3.36 -4.48
C SER A 82 30.91 -3.19 -5.98
N THR A 83 30.60 -1.97 -6.43
CA THR A 83 30.60 -1.61 -7.85
C THR A 83 31.31 -0.29 -8.02
N SER A 84 32.36 -0.26 -8.85
CA SER A 84 33.03 0.97 -9.27
C SER A 84 32.59 1.38 -10.67
N TYR A 85 32.41 2.68 -10.88
CA TYR A 85 32.05 3.27 -12.16
C TYR A 85 32.73 4.64 -12.32
N GLN A 86 32.68 5.20 -13.52
CA GLN A 86 33.23 6.52 -13.79
C GLN A 86 32.52 7.58 -12.93
N GLY A 87 33.27 8.30 -12.10
CA GLY A 87 32.75 9.32 -11.20
C GLY A 87 32.43 8.82 -9.78
N GLY A 88 32.60 7.52 -9.47
CA GLY A 88 32.38 7.01 -8.12
C GLY A 88 32.17 5.51 -8.02
N GLY A 89 31.52 5.10 -6.94
CA GLY A 89 31.20 3.70 -6.70
C GLY A 89 30.18 3.54 -5.59
N ASN A 90 29.78 2.29 -5.37
CA ASN A 90 28.91 1.94 -4.24
C ASN A 90 29.32 0.63 -3.59
N VAL A 91 28.97 0.48 -2.31
CA VAL A 91 29.09 -0.75 -1.54
C VAL A 91 27.71 -1.12 -1.03
N LEU A 92 27.24 -2.30 -1.38
CA LEU A 92 25.98 -2.89 -0.93
C LEU A 92 26.29 -4.00 0.07
N LEU A 93 25.78 -3.86 1.29
CA LEU A 93 25.91 -4.83 2.38
C LEU A 93 24.60 -5.58 2.52
N GLU A 94 24.61 -6.91 2.38
CA GLU A 94 23.49 -7.78 2.71
C GLU A 94 23.68 -8.33 4.12
N PHE A 95 22.66 -8.23 4.96
CA PHE A 95 22.66 -8.75 6.33
C PHE A 95 21.83 -10.04 6.45
N ASP A 96 22.04 -10.76 7.53
CA ASP A 96 21.26 -11.98 7.82
C ASP A 96 19.79 -11.65 8.13
N ALA A 97 18.93 -12.64 7.91
CA ALA A 97 17.51 -12.51 8.22
C ALA A 97 17.30 -12.29 9.73
N GLY A 98 16.57 -11.22 10.06
CA GLY A 98 16.31 -10.85 11.45
C GLY A 98 17.31 -9.82 12.01
N PHE A 99 18.16 -9.24 11.17
CA PHE A 99 18.98 -8.09 11.53
C PHE A 99 18.14 -6.92 12.03
N ASP A 100 18.74 -6.07 12.86
CA ASP A 100 18.16 -4.79 13.25
C ASP A 100 18.63 -3.72 12.24
N PRO A 101 17.72 -3.16 11.41
CA PRO A 101 18.09 -2.19 10.37
C PRO A 101 18.72 -0.92 10.94
N ASP A 102 18.21 -0.43 12.07
CA ASP A 102 18.70 0.80 12.69
C ASP A 102 20.12 0.59 13.23
N GLN A 103 20.37 -0.55 13.89
CA GLN A 103 21.70 -0.87 14.40
C GLN A 103 22.70 -1.08 13.25
N ALA A 104 22.32 -1.85 12.22
CA ALA A 104 23.18 -2.08 11.06
C ALA A 104 23.51 -0.76 10.31
N LEU A 105 22.54 0.16 10.22
CA LEU A 105 22.77 1.49 9.64
C LEU A 105 23.76 2.31 10.47
N LEU A 106 23.63 2.29 11.80
CA LEU A 106 24.54 2.98 12.71
C LEU A 106 25.95 2.40 12.63
N ASP A 107 26.09 1.08 12.69
CA ASP A 107 27.38 0.40 12.62
C ASP A 107 28.06 0.67 11.26
N THR A 108 27.28 0.62 10.17
CA THR A 108 27.82 0.95 8.84
C THR A 108 28.29 2.39 8.76
N ARG A 109 27.52 3.35 9.29
CA ARG A 109 27.93 4.77 9.34
C ARG A 109 29.22 4.97 10.14
N GLU A 110 29.33 4.32 11.29
CA GLU A 110 30.53 4.42 12.12
C GLU A 110 31.78 3.91 11.36
N GLN A 111 31.67 2.77 10.66
CA GLN A 111 32.81 2.23 9.90
C GLN A 111 33.13 3.13 8.68
N VAL A 112 32.11 3.61 7.95
CA VAL A 112 32.31 4.53 6.83
C VAL A 112 32.93 5.85 7.30
N ASP A 113 32.55 6.36 8.47
CA ASP A 113 33.17 7.56 9.05
C ASP A 113 34.64 7.35 9.40
N ARG A 114 35.05 6.16 9.79
CA ARG A 114 36.47 5.81 9.98
C ARG A 114 37.23 5.80 8.66
N ALA A 115 36.62 5.21 7.61
CA ALA A 115 37.21 5.17 6.28
C ALA A 115 37.44 6.56 5.65
N LYS A 116 36.71 7.60 6.10
CA LYS A 116 36.84 8.97 5.57
C LYS A 116 38.27 9.51 5.60
N SER A 117 39.07 9.12 6.59
CA SER A 117 40.46 9.57 6.68
C SER A 117 41.35 9.03 5.56
N ASP A 118 40.94 7.94 4.92
CA ASP A 118 41.70 7.26 3.87
C ASP A 118 41.19 7.61 2.47
N LEU A 119 40.09 8.38 2.39
CA LEU A 119 39.55 8.88 1.15
C LEU A 119 40.29 10.15 0.68
N PRO A 120 40.30 10.42 -0.65
CA PRO A 120 40.85 11.67 -1.17
C PRO A 120 40.10 12.89 -0.62
N ASP A 121 40.85 14.00 -0.37
CA ASP A 121 40.30 15.26 0.17
C ASP A 121 39.19 15.86 -0.72
N ASP A 122 39.22 15.61 -2.04
CA ASP A 122 38.24 16.11 -3.00
C ASP A 122 37.07 15.13 -3.21
N ALA A 123 37.00 13.99 -2.48
CA ALA A 123 35.90 13.07 -2.57
C ALA A 123 34.62 13.65 -1.96
N ASP A 124 33.49 13.33 -2.60
CA ASP A 124 32.18 13.67 -2.04
C ASP A 124 31.96 12.95 -0.69
N GLU A 125 31.18 13.55 0.20
CA GLU A 125 30.86 12.93 1.46
C GLU A 125 30.10 11.61 1.26
N PRO A 126 30.60 10.46 1.80
CA PRO A 126 29.93 9.18 1.69
C PRO A 126 28.49 9.21 2.23
N LYS A 127 27.55 8.66 1.47
CA LYS A 127 26.16 8.58 1.89
C LYS A 127 25.80 7.14 2.23
N VAL A 128 25.37 6.90 3.49
CA VAL A 128 24.92 5.60 3.97
C VAL A 128 23.42 5.62 4.16
N SER A 129 22.72 4.70 3.51
CA SER A 129 21.26 4.58 3.55
C SER A 129 20.81 3.14 3.63
N GLU A 130 19.71 2.87 4.32
CA GLU A 130 19.03 1.59 4.23
C GLU A 130 18.22 1.48 2.92
N VAL A 131 18.09 0.26 2.40
CA VAL A 131 17.20 -0.02 1.29
C VAL A 131 15.85 -0.46 1.85
N ASN A 132 14.90 0.46 1.86
CA ASN A 132 13.54 0.21 2.36
C ASN A 132 12.51 0.59 1.29
N ILE A 133 11.65 -0.38 0.93
CA ILE A 133 10.62 -0.18 -0.09
C ILE A 133 9.60 0.89 0.34
N SER A 134 9.36 1.02 1.65
CA SER A 134 8.43 2.02 2.19
C SER A 134 8.88 3.46 1.96
N LEU A 135 10.18 3.67 1.67
CA LEU A 135 10.76 4.98 1.40
C LEU A 135 10.67 5.37 -0.08
N PHE A 136 10.23 4.47 -0.96
CA PHE A 136 10.07 4.80 -2.37
C PHE A 136 8.99 5.88 -2.57
N PRO A 137 9.18 6.75 -3.58
CA PRO A 137 8.22 7.80 -3.87
C PRO A 137 6.83 7.24 -4.18
N ILE A 138 5.81 7.79 -3.52
CA ILE A 138 4.39 7.43 -3.72
C ILE A 138 3.69 8.32 -4.75
N LEU A 139 4.31 9.47 -5.04
CA LEU A 139 3.84 10.46 -6.00
C LEU A 139 5.01 11.29 -6.50
N VAL A 140 5.03 11.57 -7.78
CA VAL A 140 5.97 12.51 -8.39
C VAL A 140 5.20 13.71 -8.94
N VAL A 141 5.56 14.90 -8.47
CA VAL A 141 4.99 16.17 -8.94
C VAL A 141 6.01 16.83 -9.86
N SER A 142 5.72 16.88 -11.14
CA SER A 142 6.57 17.51 -12.15
C SER A 142 6.15 18.95 -12.38
N ILE A 143 7.06 19.89 -12.20
CA ILE A 143 6.87 21.32 -12.39
C ILE A 143 7.65 21.74 -13.62
N SER A 144 6.97 22.24 -14.64
CA SER A 144 7.56 22.66 -15.90
C SER A 144 6.98 24.00 -16.35
N GLY A 145 7.70 24.74 -17.18
CA GLY A 145 7.18 25.99 -17.71
C GLY A 145 8.18 26.77 -18.54
N ASP A 146 7.69 27.74 -19.27
CA ASP A 146 8.50 28.70 -20.03
C ASP A 146 8.83 29.91 -19.14
N ILE A 147 9.61 29.65 -18.10
CA ILE A 147 10.06 30.60 -17.08
C ILE A 147 11.55 30.38 -16.82
N SER A 148 12.19 31.35 -16.15
CA SER A 148 13.61 31.21 -15.79
C SER A 148 13.84 30.04 -14.83
N GLU A 149 14.98 29.37 -14.95
CA GLU A 149 15.34 28.24 -14.09
C GLU A 149 15.39 28.64 -12.60
N PHE A 150 15.85 29.87 -12.30
CA PHE A 150 15.83 30.41 -10.93
C PHE A 150 14.42 30.51 -10.34
N LEU A 151 13.44 30.93 -11.16
CA LEU A 151 12.04 31.01 -10.70
C LEU A 151 11.46 29.61 -10.56
N LEU A 152 11.78 28.71 -11.48
CA LEU A 152 11.33 27.32 -11.40
C LEU A 152 11.89 26.63 -10.14
N LYS A 153 13.18 26.84 -9.84
CA LYS A 153 13.82 26.34 -8.61
C LYS A 153 13.15 26.89 -7.36
N LYS A 154 12.91 28.20 -7.32
CA LYS A 154 12.24 28.85 -6.18
C LYS A 154 10.83 28.25 -5.95
N ILE A 155 10.02 28.12 -7.01
CA ILE A 155 8.69 27.52 -6.91
C ILE A 155 8.76 26.07 -6.42
N SER A 156 9.75 25.30 -6.91
CA SER A 156 9.94 23.91 -6.50
C SER A 156 10.31 23.80 -5.03
N ASN A 157 11.20 24.66 -4.53
CA ASN A 157 11.57 24.69 -3.12
C ASN A 157 10.40 25.13 -2.23
N ASP A 158 9.66 26.18 -2.61
CA ASP A 158 8.49 26.65 -1.85
C ASP A 158 7.40 25.55 -1.77
N LEU A 159 7.18 24.80 -2.87
CA LEU A 159 6.26 23.67 -2.88
C LEU A 159 6.79 22.48 -2.08
N LYS A 160 8.08 22.16 -2.18
CA LYS A 160 8.72 21.13 -1.37
C LYS A 160 8.49 21.38 0.12
N ASP A 161 8.80 22.59 0.61
CA ASP A 161 8.67 22.93 2.02
C ASP A 161 7.22 22.78 2.52
N LYS A 162 6.26 23.24 1.70
CA LYS A 162 4.83 23.10 2.01
C LYS A 162 4.37 21.65 2.02
N ILE A 163 4.79 20.83 1.04
CA ILE A 163 4.45 19.40 0.97
C ILE A 163 5.10 18.66 2.14
N GLN A 164 6.35 18.95 2.45
CA GLN A 164 7.09 18.31 3.55
C GLN A 164 6.54 18.66 4.93
N SER A 165 5.79 19.77 5.06
CA SER A 165 5.10 20.13 6.30
C SER A 165 3.88 19.27 6.59
N LEU A 166 3.39 18.47 5.63
CA LEU A 166 2.26 17.55 5.84
C LEU A 166 2.66 16.40 6.78
N PRO A 167 1.80 16.03 7.75
CA PRO A 167 2.17 15.09 8.82
C PRO A 167 2.51 13.67 8.31
N ASN A 168 1.91 13.27 7.18
CA ASN A 168 2.09 11.94 6.60
C ASN A 168 3.27 11.85 5.62
N VAL A 169 3.88 12.98 5.24
CA VAL A 169 5.04 13.05 4.35
C VAL A 169 6.32 12.87 5.17
N LEU A 170 7.21 12.00 4.71
CA LEU A 170 8.53 11.78 5.30
C LEU A 170 9.52 12.80 4.75
N GLU A 171 9.67 12.79 3.42
CA GLU A 171 10.60 13.65 2.72
C GLU A 171 10.11 13.96 1.30
N VAL A 172 10.66 15.02 0.74
CA VAL A 172 10.45 15.42 -0.66
C VAL A 172 11.80 15.69 -1.30
N ASN A 173 12.16 14.89 -2.29
CA ASN A 173 13.40 15.03 -3.04
C ASN A 173 13.16 15.77 -4.35
N ILE A 174 14.07 16.69 -4.71
CA ILE A 174 14.00 17.44 -5.97
C ILE A 174 14.90 16.75 -7.00
N GLY A 175 14.29 16.29 -8.11
CA GLY A 175 15.01 15.75 -9.24
C GLY A 175 15.18 16.81 -10.35
N GLY A 176 16.31 16.75 -11.07
CA GLY A 176 16.65 17.69 -12.15
C GLY A 176 17.14 19.05 -11.67
N GLU A 177 17.37 19.21 -10.38
CA GLU A 177 17.91 20.43 -9.79
C GLU A 177 19.40 20.57 -10.10
N ARG A 178 19.81 21.82 -10.36
CA ARG A 178 21.21 22.20 -10.47
C ARG A 178 21.61 23.08 -9.32
N GLU A 179 22.85 22.95 -8.86
CA GLU A 179 23.41 23.83 -7.85
C GLU A 179 23.63 25.23 -8.43
N GLU A 180 23.23 26.23 -7.64
CA GLU A 180 23.53 27.60 -8.00
C GLU A 180 24.99 27.90 -7.74
N GLN A 181 25.62 28.62 -8.65
CA GLN A 181 26.99 29.11 -8.50
C GLN A 181 27.11 30.57 -8.89
N LEU A 182 28.12 31.16 -8.37
CA LEU A 182 28.55 32.53 -8.68
C LEU A 182 29.82 32.48 -9.54
N ASP A 183 29.65 32.74 -10.85
CA ASP A 183 30.79 32.87 -11.73
C ASP A 183 31.45 34.25 -11.56
N ILE A 184 32.72 34.24 -11.28
CA ILE A 184 33.54 35.42 -11.21
C ILE A 184 34.35 35.49 -12.51
N VAL A 185 33.88 36.26 -13.47
CA VAL A 185 34.55 36.45 -14.74
C VAL A 185 35.53 37.61 -14.64
N ILE A 186 36.80 37.30 -14.60
CA ILE A 186 37.87 38.26 -14.43
C ILE A 186 38.33 38.78 -15.79
N ASP A 187 38.46 40.10 -15.93
CA ASP A 187 38.96 40.78 -17.13
C ASP A 187 40.48 40.87 -17.09
N GLN A 188 41.15 40.08 -17.92
CA GLN A 188 42.60 40.01 -17.95
C GLN A 188 43.26 41.37 -18.26
N ASN A 189 42.68 42.16 -19.18
CA ASN A 189 43.23 43.48 -19.54
C ASN A 189 43.20 44.43 -18.34
N LYS A 190 42.19 44.32 -17.51
CA LYS A 190 42.08 45.14 -16.27
C LYS A 190 43.08 44.70 -15.21
N ILE A 191 43.32 43.38 -15.07
CA ILE A 191 44.34 42.86 -14.16
C ILE A 191 45.69 43.44 -14.53
N GLU A 192 46.08 43.38 -15.82
CA GLU A 192 47.35 43.93 -16.30
C GLU A 192 47.41 45.46 -16.09
N ALA A 193 46.36 46.20 -16.44
CA ALA A 193 46.26 47.63 -16.30
C ALA A 193 46.42 48.12 -14.85
N TYR A 194 45.92 47.32 -13.86
CA TYR A 194 46.03 47.62 -12.44
C TYR A 194 47.28 47.00 -11.76
N GLY A 195 48.10 46.25 -12.52
CA GLY A 195 49.30 45.59 -11.99
C GLY A 195 49.00 44.60 -10.88
N LEU A 196 47.95 43.79 -11.07
CA LEU A 196 47.52 42.77 -10.11
C LEU A 196 48.02 41.38 -10.59
N ASN A 197 48.25 40.48 -9.63
CA ASN A 197 48.62 39.11 -9.89
C ASN A 197 47.39 38.20 -9.70
N LEU A 198 47.10 37.29 -10.63
CA LEU A 198 45.97 36.39 -10.56
C LEU A 198 45.99 35.53 -9.28
N ASN A 199 47.18 35.03 -8.90
CA ASN A 199 47.34 34.24 -7.67
C ASN A 199 47.01 35.04 -6.41
N GLU A 200 47.33 36.35 -6.37
CA GLU A 200 46.96 37.22 -5.26
C GLU A 200 45.44 37.37 -5.16
N ILE A 201 44.73 37.47 -6.30
CA ILE A 201 43.28 37.54 -6.36
C ILE A 201 42.63 36.23 -5.88
N LEU A 202 43.12 35.07 -6.33
CA LEU A 202 42.60 33.75 -5.92
C LEU A 202 42.80 33.53 -4.40
N ASN A 203 43.98 33.83 -3.89
CA ASN A 203 44.26 33.71 -2.47
C ASN A 203 43.41 34.70 -1.65
N PHE A 204 43.19 35.88 -2.17
CA PHE A 204 42.34 36.88 -1.54
C PHE A 204 40.88 36.39 -1.43
N VAL A 205 40.30 35.82 -2.48
CA VAL A 205 38.96 35.27 -2.46
C VAL A 205 38.86 34.15 -1.44
N ARG A 206 39.82 33.22 -1.42
CA ARG A 206 39.84 32.10 -0.46
C ARG A 206 39.93 32.56 0.98
N SER A 207 40.80 33.56 1.29
CA SER A 207 41.01 34.03 2.65
C SER A 207 39.89 34.93 3.17
N ASN A 208 39.13 35.59 2.30
CA ASN A 208 38.10 36.55 2.73
C ASN A 208 36.68 35.96 2.80
N ASN A 209 36.50 34.66 2.52
CA ASN A 209 35.22 33.97 2.68
C ASN A 209 35.31 32.89 3.78
N GLN A 210 35.85 33.26 4.92
CA GLN A 210 36.02 32.36 6.07
C GLN A 210 35.59 33.05 7.35
N ILE A 211 34.93 32.33 8.24
CA ILE A 211 34.67 32.77 9.60
C ILE A 211 35.90 32.45 10.43
N VAL A 212 36.60 33.48 10.89
CA VAL A 212 37.70 33.30 11.81
C VAL A 212 37.23 33.57 13.24
N SER A 213 37.28 32.53 14.09
CA SER A 213 37.05 32.70 15.52
C SER A 213 38.31 33.31 16.16
N ALA A 214 38.22 34.57 16.56
CA ALA A 214 39.34 35.29 17.19
C ALA A 214 39.41 35.09 18.71
N GLY A 215 38.70 34.11 19.24
CA GLY A 215 38.69 33.81 20.68
C GLY A 215 37.68 34.63 21.49
N ASN A 216 37.86 34.64 22.78
CA ASN A 216 36.99 35.36 23.71
C ASN A 216 37.76 36.49 24.39
N LEU A 217 37.15 37.66 24.49
CA LEU A 217 37.64 38.78 25.31
C LEU A 217 36.92 38.72 26.67
N ASP A 218 37.67 38.56 27.74
CA ASP A 218 37.16 38.68 29.11
C ASP A 218 37.46 40.08 29.62
N THR A 219 36.41 40.84 29.90
CA THR A 219 36.53 42.24 30.36
C THR A 219 36.37 42.38 31.87
N GLY A 220 36.22 41.28 32.62
CA GLY A 220 35.91 41.29 34.05
C GLY A 220 34.42 41.47 34.37
N ASP A 221 33.66 42.14 33.52
CA ASP A 221 32.20 42.31 33.62
C ASP A 221 31.43 41.35 32.72
N GLY A 222 32.13 40.60 31.84
CA GLY A 222 31.52 39.62 30.94
C GLY A 222 32.52 39.06 29.94
N ARG A 223 32.17 37.90 29.40
CA ARG A 223 32.95 37.19 28.38
C ARG A 223 32.32 37.42 27.00
N PHE A 224 33.04 38.12 26.14
CA PHE A 224 32.60 38.45 24.78
C PHE A 224 33.32 37.57 23.75
N VAL A 225 32.58 36.95 22.86
CA VAL A 225 33.14 36.20 21.72
C VAL A 225 33.54 37.21 20.65
N ILE A 226 34.83 37.24 20.30
CA ILE A 226 35.30 38.05 19.19
C ILE A 226 35.10 37.22 17.91
N LYS A 227 34.20 37.69 17.06
CA LYS A 227 33.93 37.10 15.77
C LYS A 227 34.30 38.08 14.68
N ILE A 228 35.24 37.69 13.82
CA ILE A 228 35.53 38.44 12.60
C ILE A 228 34.57 37.95 11.53
N PRO A 229 33.59 38.75 11.11
CA PRO A 229 32.69 38.35 10.02
C PRO A 229 33.49 38.34 8.72
N GLY A 230 33.61 37.16 8.10
CA GLY A 230 34.37 36.97 6.87
C GLY A 230 33.55 36.30 5.77
N LEU A 231 32.27 35.99 6.04
CA LEU A 231 31.38 35.44 5.00
C LEU A 231 30.69 36.56 4.23
N TYR A 232 30.66 36.40 2.94
CA TYR A 232 29.86 37.25 2.07
C TYR A 232 28.36 36.89 2.19
N GLU A 233 27.56 37.83 2.65
CA GLU A 233 26.10 37.65 2.80
C GLU A 233 25.32 38.07 1.54
N SER A 234 25.95 38.93 0.73
CA SER A 234 25.34 39.45 -0.50
C SER A 234 26.33 39.59 -1.64
N LEU A 235 25.83 39.63 -2.88
CA LEU A 235 26.64 39.98 -4.05
C LEU A 235 27.31 41.32 -3.94
N ASN A 236 26.69 42.31 -3.27
CA ASN A 236 27.25 43.62 -3.06
C ASN A 236 28.49 43.59 -2.14
N ASP A 237 28.58 42.66 -1.22
CA ASP A 237 29.73 42.51 -0.37
C ASP A 237 30.94 42.06 -1.16
N VAL A 238 30.76 41.05 -2.05
CA VAL A 238 31.79 40.61 -2.98
C VAL A 238 32.23 41.76 -3.89
N PHE A 239 31.27 42.49 -4.51
CA PHE A 239 31.55 43.59 -5.40
C PHE A 239 32.37 44.73 -4.75
N ASN A 240 32.10 45.04 -3.50
CA ASN A 240 32.70 46.17 -2.81
C ASN A 240 33.95 45.80 -2.03
N THR A 241 34.34 44.54 -2.00
CA THR A 241 35.55 44.08 -1.31
C THR A 241 36.80 44.70 -1.97
N PRO A 242 37.65 45.37 -1.21
CA PRO A 242 38.88 45.97 -1.71
C PRO A 242 39.95 44.88 -1.95
N ILE A 243 40.47 44.77 -3.17
CA ILE A 243 41.56 43.82 -3.51
C ILE A 243 42.92 44.41 -3.27
N LYS A 244 43.09 45.69 -3.59
CA LYS A 244 44.37 46.41 -3.43
C LYS A 244 44.08 47.85 -3.01
N VAL A 245 44.76 48.26 -1.97
CA VAL A 245 44.70 49.63 -1.48
C VAL A 245 46.05 50.27 -1.67
N ASN A 246 46.14 51.27 -2.55
CA ASN A 246 47.31 52.13 -2.72
C ASN A 246 46.98 53.52 -2.19
N ASP A 247 47.99 54.28 -1.82
CA ASP A 247 47.84 55.63 -1.21
C ASP A 247 46.91 56.60 -1.97
N LYS A 248 46.65 56.32 -3.24
CA LYS A 248 45.81 57.17 -4.11
C LYS A 248 44.54 56.54 -4.62
N LYS A 249 44.33 55.18 -4.52
CA LYS A 249 43.17 54.51 -5.09
C LYS A 249 42.93 53.14 -4.47
N THR A 250 41.70 52.86 -4.11
CA THR A 250 41.24 51.53 -3.71
C THR A 250 40.64 50.83 -4.90
N ILE A 251 41.21 49.66 -5.29
CA ILE A 251 40.70 48.82 -6.37
C ILE A 251 39.76 47.79 -5.72
N LYS A 252 38.51 47.78 -6.16
CA LYS A 252 37.46 46.86 -5.68
C LYS A 252 37.24 45.72 -6.68
N PHE A 253 36.66 44.64 -6.23
CA PHE A 253 36.37 43.47 -7.07
C PHE A 253 35.59 43.83 -8.34
N LYS A 254 34.56 44.70 -8.23
CA LYS A 254 33.77 45.22 -9.36
C LYS A 254 34.58 45.94 -10.44
N ASP A 255 35.76 46.43 -10.14
CA ASP A 255 36.59 47.16 -11.09
C ASP A 255 37.30 46.21 -12.05
N ILE A 256 37.53 44.95 -11.66
CA ILE A 256 38.27 43.95 -12.42
C ILE A 256 37.48 42.74 -12.85
N ALA A 257 36.33 42.46 -12.22
CA ALA A 257 35.54 41.27 -12.47
C ALA A 257 34.05 41.59 -12.67
N GLN A 258 33.38 40.73 -13.43
CA GLN A 258 31.94 40.68 -13.54
C GLN A 258 31.45 39.44 -12.77
N LEU A 259 30.45 39.61 -11.93
CA LEU A 259 29.79 38.51 -11.23
C LEU A 259 28.53 38.09 -12.00
N LYS A 260 28.42 36.81 -12.31
CA LYS A 260 27.26 36.25 -12.96
C LYS A 260 26.71 35.11 -12.11
N ARG A 261 25.52 35.32 -11.59
CA ARG A 261 24.78 34.23 -10.92
C ARG A 261 24.29 33.25 -12.01
N THR A 262 24.67 32.00 -11.89
CA THR A 262 24.36 30.93 -12.85
C THR A 262 24.17 29.61 -12.11
N PHE A 263 24.11 28.52 -12.84
CA PHE A 263 24.06 27.17 -12.32
C PHE A 263 25.28 26.40 -12.77
N LYS A 264 25.71 25.40 -11.98
CA LYS A 264 26.68 24.41 -12.42
C LYS A 264 26.23 23.71 -13.71
N ASP A 265 27.17 23.16 -14.44
CA ASP A 265 26.85 22.36 -15.60
C ASP A 265 25.92 21.18 -15.23
N PRO A 266 24.91 20.87 -16.06
CA PRO A 266 23.91 19.89 -15.71
C PRO A 266 24.48 18.46 -15.75
N GLU A 267 24.45 17.77 -14.62
CA GLU A 267 24.78 16.35 -14.52
C GLU A 267 23.53 15.47 -14.75
N LYS A 268 22.37 15.98 -14.35
CA LYS A 268 21.07 15.30 -14.45
C LYS A 268 20.05 16.20 -15.14
N PHE A 269 19.17 15.60 -15.90
CA PHE A 269 18.15 16.33 -16.64
C PHE A 269 16.77 15.76 -16.33
N ALA A 270 15.81 16.63 -15.96
CA ALA A 270 14.40 16.29 -15.98
C ALA A 270 13.70 17.10 -17.06
N ARG A 271 12.89 16.43 -17.88
CA ARG A 271 12.11 17.07 -18.95
C ARG A 271 10.71 16.51 -19.00
N LEU A 272 9.74 17.39 -19.14
CA LEU A 272 8.35 17.04 -19.36
C LEU A 272 7.87 17.66 -20.67
N ASN A 273 7.41 16.83 -21.62
CA ASN A 273 6.98 17.29 -22.95
C ASN A 273 8.04 18.17 -23.64
N ASN A 274 9.29 17.75 -23.57
CA ASN A 274 10.49 18.42 -24.13
C ASN A 274 10.82 19.80 -23.52
N LYS A 275 10.19 20.17 -22.41
CA LYS A 275 10.52 21.36 -21.63
C LYS A 275 11.29 20.98 -20.37
N SER A 276 12.22 21.84 -19.94
CA SER A 276 12.90 21.63 -18.64
C SER A 276 11.87 21.57 -17.52
N ALA A 277 12.06 20.62 -16.63
CA ALA A 277 11.18 20.40 -15.51
C ALA A 277 12.00 20.11 -14.24
N PHE A 278 11.43 20.39 -13.08
CA PHE A 278 11.88 19.84 -11.81
C PHE A 278 10.83 18.87 -11.32
N THR A 279 11.29 17.77 -10.72
CA THR A 279 10.40 16.75 -10.14
C THR A 279 10.49 16.80 -8.62
N LEU A 280 9.35 16.75 -7.95
CA LEU A 280 9.28 16.56 -6.51
C LEU A 280 8.87 15.11 -6.27
N GLU A 281 9.78 14.31 -5.77
CA GLU A 281 9.59 12.91 -5.43
C GLU A 281 9.19 12.83 -3.95
N ILE A 282 7.96 12.39 -3.70
CA ILE A 282 7.33 12.46 -2.39
C ILE A 282 7.27 11.07 -1.79
N SER A 283 7.95 10.89 -0.66
CA SER A 283 7.92 9.66 0.14
C SER A 283 7.09 9.86 1.40
N LYS A 284 6.32 8.81 1.76
CA LYS A 284 5.47 8.84 2.96
C LYS A 284 6.21 8.32 4.20
N ARG A 285 5.70 8.65 5.37
CA ARG A 285 6.12 8.00 6.62
C ARG A 285 5.65 6.56 6.66
N ILE A 286 6.43 5.69 7.29
CA ILE A 286 6.07 4.29 7.55
C ILE A 286 4.72 4.25 8.29
N GLY A 287 3.81 3.37 7.84
CA GLY A 287 2.46 3.23 8.40
C GLY A 287 1.46 4.31 7.97
N ALA A 288 1.87 5.35 7.22
CA ALA A 288 0.93 6.34 6.69
C ALA A 288 0.13 5.79 5.50
N ASN A 289 -1.12 6.23 5.37
CA ASN A 289 -2.01 5.83 4.28
C ASN A 289 -1.63 6.53 2.97
N ILE A 290 -1.21 5.77 1.95
CA ILE A 290 -0.80 6.31 0.64
C ILE A 290 -1.93 7.11 -0.01
N VAL A 291 -3.16 6.58 -0.02
CA VAL A 291 -4.30 7.23 -0.68
C VAL A 291 -4.59 8.59 -0.07
N GLU A 292 -4.62 8.64 1.25
CA GLU A 292 -4.87 9.89 1.99
C GLU A 292 -3.73 10.89 1.79
N THR A 293 -2.49 10.44 1.90
CA THR A 293 -1.30 11.30 1.72
C THR A 293 -1.26 11.92 0.32
N VAL A 294 -1.48 11.10 -0.71
CA VAL A 294 -1.51 11.58 -2.10
C VAL A 294 -2.66 12.54 -2.34
N ASP A 295 -3.85 12.27 -1.79
CA ASP A 295 -5.01 13.17 -1.93
C ASP A 295 -4.73 14.52 -1.23
N GLN A 296 -4.10 14.54 -0.04
CA GLN A 296 -3.67 15.76 0.67
C GLN A 296 -2.65 16.56 -0.15
N VAL A 297 -1.62 15.88 -0.68
CA VAL A 297 -0.60 16.53 -1.53
C VAL A 297 -1.24 17.14 -2.78
N LYS A 298 -2.08 16.40 -3.48
CA LYS A 298 -2.78 16.90 -4.68
C LYS A 298 -3.67 18.09 -4.39
N GLN A 299 -4.35 18.09 -3.25
CA GLN A 299 -5.18 19.22 -2.84
C GLN A 299 -4.31 20.46 -2.60
N LEU A 300 -3.22 20.32 -1.81
CA LEU A 300 -2.29 21.41 -1.53
C LEU A 300 -1.70 21.97 -2.83
N VAL A 301 -1.19 21.11 -3.71
CA VAL A 301 -0.60 21.53 -4.98
C VAL A 301 -1.61 22.23 -5.88
N LYS A 302 -2.88 21.78 -5.94
CA LYS A 302 -3.95 22.45 -6.68
C LYS A 302 -4.30 23.82 -6.11
N GLU A 303 -4.23 24.02 -4.81
CA GLU A 303 -4.43 25.31 -4.17
C GLU A 303 -3.28 26.28 -4.50
N GLU A 304 -2.06 25.81 -4.41
CA GLU A 304 -0.87 26.59 -4.77
C GLU A 304 -0.83 26.94 -6.27
N GLN A 305 -1.26 26.03 -7.14
CA GLN A 305 -1.30 26.26 -8.58
C GLN A 305 -2.16 27.48 -8.97
N LYS A 306 -3.16 27.86 -8.17
CA LYS A 306 -3.99 29.06 -8.41
C LYS A 306 -3.21 30.36 -8.25
N ILE A 307 -2.13 30.33 -7.47
CA ILE A 307 -1.30 31.52 -7.15
C ILE A 307 -0.08 31.60 -8.09
N LEU A 308 0.29 30.48 -8.73
CA LEU A 308 1.44 30.41 -9.61
C LEU A 308 1.21 31.13 -10.96
N PRO A 309 2.28 31.59 -11.62
CA PRO A 309 2.18 32.16 -12.96
C PRO A 309 1.52 31.17 -13.96
N SER A 310 0.69 31.66 -14.85
CA SER A 310 -0.03 30.85 -15.86
C SER A 310 0.87 30.05 -16.82
N LYS A 311 2.16 30.39 -16.90
CA LYS A 311 3.17 29.66 -17.69
C LYS A 311 3.72 28.43 -16.99
N VAL A 312 3.41 28.21 -15.71
CA VAL A 312 3.85 27.04 -14.93
C VAL A 312 2.81 25.94 -15.07
N ASN A 313 3.25 24.78 -15.52
CA ASN A 313 2.42 23.58 -15.60
C ASN A 313 2.88 22.58 -14.53
N ILE A 314 1.91 22.06 -13.79
CA ILE A 314 2.15 20.99 -12.80
C ILE A 314 1.46 19.72 -13.30
N THR A 315 2.19 18.61 -13.28
CA THR A 315 1.69 17.30 -13.70
C THR A 315 2.03 16.27 -12.63
N PHE A 316 1.10 15.37 -12.35
CA PHE A 316 1.30 14.26 -11.44
C PHE A 316 1.65 12.99 -12.21
N SER A 317 2.64 12.26 -11.75
CA SER A 317 3.06 10.95 -12.27
C SER A 317 3.48 10.03 -11.12
N GLY A 318 3.62 8.73 -11.40
CA GLY A 318 4.00 7.75 -10.36
C GLY A 318 3.00 7.73 -9.20
N ASP A 319 1.70 7.90 -9.47
CA ASP A 319 0.65 7.98 -8.46
C ASP A 319 0.22 6.60 -7.99
N GLU A 320 0.83 6.12 -6.91
CA GLU A 320 0.53 4.83 -6.32
C GLU A 320 -0.90 4.72 -5.76
N SER A 321 -1.56 5.86 -5.46
CA SER A 321 -2.94 5.84 -4.98
C SER A 321 -3.93 5.30 -6.02
N VAL A 322 -3.64 5.47 -7.31
CA VAL A 322 -4.47 4.96 -8.41
C VAL A 322 -4.41 3.44 -8.43
N ASN A 323 -3.21 2.87 -8.32
CA ASN A 323 -2.99 1.42 -8.28
C ASN A 323 -3.73 0.80 -7.09
N ILE A 324 -3.61 1.40 -5.91
CA ILE A 324 -4.29 0.93 -4.69
C ILE A 324 -5.81 1.02 -4.83
N LYS A 325 -6.34 2.14 -5.33
CA LYS A 325 -7.79 2.31 -5.56
C LYS A 325 -8.32 1.26 -6.55
N SER A 326 -7.57 0.97 -7.61
CA SER A 326 -7.92 -0.10 -8.57
C SER A 326 -7.93 -1.47 -7.90
N MET A 327 -6.87 -1.83 -7.17
CA MET A 327 -6.79 -3.11 -6.47
C MET A 327 -7.91 -3.32 -5.44
N LEU A 328 -8.27 -2.26 -4.70
CA LEU A 328 -9.41 -2.29 -3.77
C LEU A 328 -10.74 -2.48 -4.52
N GLY A 329 -10.89 -1.82 -5.67
CA GLY A 329 -12.05 -2.02 -6.55
C GLY A 329 -12.16 -3.46 -7.05
N ASP A 330 -11.05 -4.04 -7.49
CA ASP A 330 -10.98 -5.43 -7.95
C ASP A 330 -11.31 -6.41 -6.81
N LEU A 331 -10.79 -6.17 -5.59
CA LEU A 331 -11.16 -6.96 -4.43
C LEU A 331 -12.68 -6.91 -4.17
N GLN A 332 -13.26 -5.70 -4.14
CA GLN A 332 -14.70 -5.54 -3.92
C GLN A 332 -15.51 -6.29 -4.97
N ASN A 333 -15.15 -6.14 -6.24
CA ASN A 333 -15.80 -6.84 -7.35
C ASN A 333 -15.70 -8.36 -7.20
N ASN A 334 -14.50 -8.88 -6.93
CA ASN A 334 -14.26 -10.31 -6.75
C ASN A 334 -15.05 -10.89 -5.57
N VAL A 335 -15.11 -10.19 -4.45
CA VAL A 335 -15.90 -10.58 -3.28
C VAL A 335 -17.39 -10.63 -3.63
N ILE A 336 -17.92 -9.60 -4.30
CA ILE A 336 -19.32 -9.54 -4.70
C ILE A 336 -19.67 -10.65 -5.70
N PHE A 337 -18.85 -10.86 -6.74
CA PHE A 337 -19.05 -11.95 -7.70
C PHE A 337 -19.01 -13.31 -7.02
N SER A 338 -18.08 -13.53 -6.10
CA SER A 338 -18.00 -14.79 -5.35
C SER A 338 -19.23 -15.02 -4.48
N ILE A 339 -19.72 -13.99 -3.79
CA ILE A 339 -20.97 -14.08 -3.01
C ILE A 339 -22.15 -14.44 -3.92
N ILE A 340 -22.30 -13.77 -5.06
CA ILE A 340 -23.38 -14.02 -6.01
C ILE A 340 -23.30 -15.46 -6.55
N LEU A 341 -22.11 -15.90 -6.95
CA LEU A 341 -21.89 -17.24 -7.50
C LEU A 341 -22.19 -18.32 -6.46
N VAL A 342 -21.65 -18.19 -5.26
CA VAL A 342 -21.89 -19.11 -4.15
C VAL A 342 -23.38 -19.15 -3.79
N MET A 343 -24.01 -17.97 -3.63
CA MET A 343 -25.44 -17.90 -3.34
C MET A 343 -26.26 -18.56 -4.43
N SER A 344 -25.89 -18.40 -5.71
CA SER A 344 -26.58 -19.03 -6.84
C SER A 344 -26.52 -20.55 -6.77
N VAL A 345 -25.32 -21.10 -6.49
CA VAL A 345 -25.12 -22.54 -6.31
C VAL A 345 -25.96 -23.06 -5.13
N VAL A 346 -25.84 -22.37 -3.97
CA VAL A 346 -26.60 -22.79 -2.76
C VAL A 346 -28.10 -22.65 -2.96
N VAL A 347 -28.60 -21.67 -3.73
CA VAL A 347 -30.03 -21.55 -4.07
C VAL A 347 -30.53 -22.79 -4.83
N ILE A 348 -29.72 -23.28 -5.79
CA ILE A 348 -30.10 -24.45 -6.61
C ILE A 348 -30.22 -25.69 -5.73
N PHE A 349 -29.31 -25.93 -4.81
CA PHE A 349 -29.26 -27.17 -4.02
C PHE A 349 -30.05 -27.09 -2.71
N LEU A 350 -30.00 -25.96 -2.00
CA LEU A 350 -30.54 -25.81 -0.65
C LEU A 350 -31.68 -24.77 -0.52
N GLY A 351 -31.98 -24.07 -1.62
CA GLY A 351 -33.04 -23.07 -1.66
C GLY A 351 -32.62 -21.70 -1.12
N ILE A 352 -33.46 -20.67 -1.34
CA ILE A 352 -33.20 -19.26 -1.11
C ILE A 352 -32.86 -18.93 0.36
N ARG A 353 -33.54 -19.57 1.32
CA ARG A 353 -33.36 -19.29 2.75
C ARG A 353 -31.96 -19.69 3.24
N SER A 354 -31.52 -20.87 2.83
CA SER A 354 -30.20 -21.40 3.13
C SER A 354 -29.10 -20.58 2.47
N SER A 355 -29.31 -20.17 1.22
CA SER A 355 -28.40 -19.33 0.48
C SER A 355 -28.15 -17.98 1.15
N LEU A 356 -29.19 -17.33 1.70
CA LEU A 356 -29.05 -16.07 2.41
C LEU A 356 -28.21 -16.19 3.69
N LEU A 357 -28.39 -17.29 4.43
CA LEU A 357 -27.59 -17.54 5.65
C LEU A 357 -26.10 -17.74 5.28
N VAL A 358 -25.84 -18.53 4.24
CA VAL A 358 -24.48 -18.75 3.75
C VAL A 358 -23.88 -17.45 3.18
N GLY A 359 -24.69 -16.71 2.40
CA GLY A 359 -24.26 -15.43 1.83
C GLY A 359 -23.89 -14.37 2.88
N LEU A 360 -24.51 -14.41 4.05
CA LEU A 360 -24.19 -13.52 5.17
C LEU A 360 -22.86 -13.89 5.86
N ALA A 361 -22.46 -15.17 5.78
CA ALA A 361 -21.21 -15.63 6.38
C ALA A 361 -19.98 -14.97 5.74
N VAL A 362 -20.01 -14.76 4.42
CA VAL A 362 -18.86 -14.22 3.69
C VAL A 362 -18.49 -12.81 4.16
N PRO A 363 -19.38 -11.79 4.08
CA PRO A 363 -19.03 -10.45 4.54
C PRO A 363 -18.74 -10.41 6.04
N GLY A 364 -19.43 -11.22 6.86
CA GLY A 364 -19.17 -11.32 8.28
C GLY A 364 -17.76 -11.82 8.59
N SER A 365 -17.29 -12.86 7.91
CA SER A 365 -15.93 -13.40 8.08
C SER A 365 -14.87 -12.42 7.58
N PHE A 366 -15.10 -11.76 6.46
CA PHE A 366 -14.18 -10.73 5.92
C PHE A 366 -13.99 -9.58 6.88
N LEU A 367 -15.08 -8.95 7.33
CA LEU A 367 -15.03 -7.80 8.22
C LEU A 367 -14.43 -8.17 9.59
N SER A 368 -14.72 -9.38 10.08
CA SER A 368 -14.07 -9.90 11.29
C SER A 368 -12.57 -10.08 11.12
N SER A 369 -12.13 -10.61 9.97
CA SER A 369 -10.70 -10.81 9.70
C SER A 369 -9.95 -9.49 9.54
N ILE A 370 -10.56 -8.48 8.90
CA ILE A 370 -9.98 -7.15 8.79
C ILE A 370 -9.81 -6.50 10.16
N LEU A 371 -10.78 -6.69 11.05
CA LEU A 371 -10.67 -6.22 12.44
C LEU A 371 -9.51 -6.91 13.18
N ILE A 372 -9.33 -8.21 12.98
CA ILE A 372 -8.20 -8.97 13.55
C ILE A 372 -6.88 -8.45 12.98
N LEU A 373 -6.75 -8.31 11.66
CA LEU A 373 -5.54 -7.82 11.01
C LEU A 373 -5.17 -6.41 11.51
N TYR A 374 -6.14 -5.52 11.62
CA TYR A 374 -5.93 -4.18 12.19
C TYR A 374 -5.45 -4.23 13.64
N SER A 375 -6.03 -5.10 14.47
CA SER A 375 -5.61 -5.26 15.88
C SER A 375 -4.19 -5.82 16.02
N LEU A 376 -3.70 -6.54 15.00
CA LEU A 376 -2.33 -7.04 14.91
C LEU A 376 -1.35 -6.01 14.29
N GLY A 377 -1.83 -4.80 13.93
CA GLY A 377 -1.00 -3.75 13.33
C GLY A 377 -0.72 -3.91 11.83
N PHE A 378 -1.47 -4.80 11.13
CA PHE A 378 -1.31 -4.99 9.70
C PHE A 378 -2.02 -3.89 8.90
N THR A 379 -1.40 -3.50 7.77
CA THR A 379 -1.98 -2.62 6.77
C THR A 379 -2.64 -3.43 5.65
N ILE A 380 -3.56 -2.82 4.91
CA ILE A 380 -4.08 -3.42 3.67
C ILE A 380 -3.10 -3.12 2.55
N ASN A 381 -2.43 -4.16 2.06
CA ASN A 381 -1.50 -4.11 0.95
C ASN A 381 -1.83 -5.21 -0.07
N MET A 382 -1.12 -5.24 -1.20
CA MET A 382 -1.41 -6.21 -2.27
C MET A 382 -1.33 -7.66 -1.79
N VAL A 383 -0.43 -7.99 -0.86
CA VAL A 383 -0.25 -9.36 -0.36
C VAL A 383 -1.42 -9.78 0.53
N VAL A 384 -1.88 -8.88 1.41
CA VAL A 384 -3.09 -9.07 2.23
C VAL A 384 -4.33 -9.20 1.33
N LEU A 385 -4.47 -8.34 0.31
CA LEU A 385 -5.58 -8.43 -0.65
C LEU A 385 -5.59 -9.76 -1.40
N PHE A 386 -4.42 -10.24 -1.83
CA PHE A 386 -4.27 -11.56 -2.44
C PHE A 386 -4.69 -12.69 -1.49
N GLY A 387 -4.26 -12.64 -0.21
CA GLY A 387 -4.69 -13.57 0.83
C GLY A 387 -6.20 -13.55 1.07
N LEU A 388 -6.81 -12.36 1.06
CA LEU A 388 -8.27 -12.20 1.16
C LEU A 388 -8.99 -12.84 -0.03
N ILE A 389 -8.56 -12.57 -1.26
CA ILE A 389 -9.17 -13.14 -2.48
C ILE A 389 -9.05 -14.66 -2.47
N LEU A 390 -7.87 -15.20 -2.14
CA LEU A 390 -7.63 -16.63 -2.03
C LEU A 390 -8.58 -17.29 -1.01
N SER A 391 -8.83 -16.60 0.10
CA SER A 391 -9.68 -17.11 1.18
C SER A 391 -11.16 -17.18 0.82
N VAL A 392 -11.64 -16.44 -0.18
CA VAL A 392 -13.09 -16.40 -0.54
C VAL A 392 -13.64 -17.79 -0.86
N GLY A 393 -12.88 -18.58 -1.64
CA GLY A 393 -13.28 -19.94 -1.98
C GLY A 393 -13.30 -20.88 -0.78
N LEU A 394 -12.46 -20.63 0.23
CA LEU A 394 -12.33 -21.49 1.43
C LEU A 394 -13.33 -21.13 2.53
N LEU A 395 -13.93 -19.94 2.46
CA LEU A 395 -14.80 -19.37 3.51
C LEU A 395 -16.14 -20.08 3.67
N VAL A 396 -16.66 -20.60 2.60
CA VAL A 396 -18.08 -20.99 2.49
C VAL A 396 -18.33 -22.40 3.01
N ASP A 397 -17.33 -23.27 2.96
CA ASP A 397 -17.46 -24.69 3.22
C ASP A 397 -18.11 -25.01 4.56
N GLY A 398 -17.62 -24.41 5.65
CA GLY A 398 -18.18 -24.65 6.99
C GLY A 398 -19.63 -24.19 7.13
N ALA A 399 -19.96 -23.06 6.52
CA ALA A 399 -21.30 -22.48 6.55
C ALA A 399 -22.32 -23.36 5.80
N VAL A 400 -21.95 -23.85 4.61
CA VAL A 400 -22.79 -24.73 3.79
C VAL A 400 -23.09 -26.04 4.52
N VAL A 401 -22.08 -26.69 5.09
CA VAL A 401 -22.22 -27.96 5.81
C VAL A 401 -23.18 -27.85 7.00
N VAL A 402 -23.08 -26.76 7.79
CA VAL A 402 -24.00 -26.54 8.92
C VAL A 402 -25.43 -26.33 8.44
N VAL A 403 -25.62 -25.51 7.41
CA VAL A 403 -26.96 -25.18 6.89
C VAL A 403 -27.59 -26.40 6.24
N GLU A 404 -26.83 -27.17 5.45
CA GLU A 404 -27.28 -28.40 4.81
C GLU A 404 -27.75 -29.45 5.84
N TYR A 405 -26.90 -29.72 6.86
CA TYR A 405 -27.28 -30.67 7.91
C TYR A 405 -28.50 -30.20 8.70
N ALA A 406 -28.59 -28.89 9.01
CA ALA A 406 -29.78 -28.35 9.68
C ALA A 406 -31.05 -28.54 8.82
N GLN A 407 -30.94 -28.27 7.51
CA GLN A 407 -32.08 -28.43 6.59
C GLN A 407 -32.52 -29.87 6.47
N ARG A 408 -31.59 -30.82 6.41
CA ARG A 408 -31.88 -32.25 6.43
C ARG A 408 -32.66 -32.64 7.70
N LYS A 409 -32.24 -32.17 8.86
CA LYS A 409 -32.93 -32.44 10.13
C LYS A 409 -34.33 -31.79 10.23
N ILE A 410 -34.53 -30.64 9.60
CA ILE A 410 -35.84 -30.01 9.48
C ILE A 410 -36.77 -30.87 8.59
N GLN A 411 -36.25 -31.42 7.50
CA GLN A 411 -37.01 -32.32 6.64
C GLN A 411 -37.40 -33.64 7.33
N GLU A 412 -36.52 -34.14 8.22
CA GLU A 412 -36.82 -35.31 9.08
C GLU A 412 -37.84 -34.98 10.20
N GLY A 413 -38.42 -33.76 10.25
CA GLY A 413 -39.47 -33.36 11.20
C GLY A 413 -38.97 -32.77 12.51
N MET A 414 -37.65 -32.53 12.66
CA MET A 414 -37.10 -31.93 13.86
C MET A 414 -37.43 -30.44 13.93
N GLY A 415 -37.61 -29.91 15.14
CA GLY A 415 -37.85 -28.48 15.38
C GLY A 415 -36.69 -27.60 14.87
N LEU A 416 -37.02 -26.44 14.30
CA LEU A 416 -36.07 -25.56 13.63
C LEU A 416 -34.87 -25.19 14.48
N ALA A 417 -35.11 -24.71 15.70
CA ALA A 417 -34.05 -24.29 16.62
C ALA A 417 -33.16 -25.48 17.01
N GLU A 418 -33.77 -26.63 17.26
CA GLU A 418 -33.09 -27.87 17.59
C GLU A 418 -32.22 -28.37 16.43
N SER A 419 -32.73 -28.27 15.20
CA SER A 419 -32.01 -28.68 13.99
C SER A 419 -30.70 -27.87 13.78
N TYR A 420 -30.73 -26.55 13.92
CA TYR A 420 -29.53 -25.71 13.78
C TYR A 420 -28.53 -25.91 14.92
N ILE A 421 -29.00 -26.05 16.16
CA ILE A 421 -28.12 -26.32 17.31
C ILE A 421 -27.47 -27.69 17.18
N LYS A 422 -28.23 -28.71 16.78
CA LYS A 422 -27.73 -30.06 16.56
C LYS A 422 -26.75 -30.12 15.38
N ALA A 423 -27.04 -29.36 14.30
CA ALA A 423 -26.15 -29.24 13.15
C ALA A 423 -24.79 -28.68 13.57
N ALA A 424 -24.77 -27.53 14.22
CA ALA A 424 -23.53 -26.91 14.70
C ALA A 424 -22.75 -27.80 15.67
N SER A 425 -23.46 -28.46 16.61
CA SER A 425 -22.81 -29.37 17.57
C SER A 425 -22.24 -30.63 16.90
N ARG A 426 -22.98 -31.23 15.96
CA ARG A 426 -22.55 -32.48 15.29
C ARG A 426 -21.46 -32.23 14.26
N MET A 427 -21.54 -31.11 13.53
CA MET A 427 -20.59 -30.75 12.47
C MET A 427 -19.39 -29.97 13.01
N SER A 428 -19.36 -29.58 14.28
CA SER A 428 -18.25 -28.81 14.86
C SER A 428 -16.89 -29.49 14.65
N LEU A 429 -16.78 -30.77 15.02
CA LEU A 429 -15.54 -31.51 14.93
C LEU A 429 -15.05 -31.70 13.49
N PRO A 430 -15.89 -32.16 12.53
CA PRO A 430 -15.50 -32.22 11.12
C PRO A 430 -15.06 -30.87 10.53
N ILE A 431 -15.80 -29.80 10.79
CA ILE A 431 -15.49 -28.47 10.26
C ILE A 431 -14.19 -27.94 10.90
N MET A 432 -14.03 -28.09 12.22
CA MET A 432 -12.79 -27.72 12.89
C MET A 432 -11.59 -28.50 12.33
N ALA A 433 -11.72 -29.80 12.16
CA ALA A 433 -10.64 -30.63 11.60
C ALA A 433 -10.27 -30.19 10.18
N SER A 434 -11.27 -29.97 9.30
CA SER A 434 -11.04 -29.45 7.94
C SER A 434 -10.37 -28.08 7.97
N THR A 435 -10.88 -27.13 8.77
CA THR A 435 -10.32 -25.79 8.86
C THR A 435 -8.87 -25.81 9.39
N PHE A 436 -8.60 -26.60 10.44
CA PHE A 436 -7.24 -26.71 10.97
C PHE A 436 -6.28 -27.39 9.99
N THR A 437 -6.74 -28.38 9.22
CA THR A 437 -5.94 -28.99 8.16
C THR A 437 -5.58 -27.97 7.08
N THR A 438 -6.53 -27.15 6.67
CA THR A 438 -6.29 -26.08 5.70
C THR A 438 -5.33 -25.04 6.27
N ILE A 439 -5.51 -24.60 7.51
CA ILE A 439 -4.61 -23.67 8.19
C ILE A 439 -3.19 -24.26 8.27
N ALA A 440 -3.07 -25.55 8.63
CA ALA A 440 -1.77 -26.23 8.75
C ALA A 440 -0.99 -26.23 7.44
N ALA A 441 -1.67 -26.26 6.29
CA ALA A 441 -1.01 -26.19 4.98
C ALA A 441 -0.33 -24.82 4.73
N PHE A 442 -0.81 -23.74 5.37
CA PHE A 442 -0.25 -22.39 5.24
C PHE A 442 0.79 -22.05 6.32
N ILE A 443 0.83 -22.78 7.45
CA ILE A 443 1.78 -22.52 8.56
C ILE A 443 3.24 -22.52 8.11
N PRO A 444 3.73 -23.44 7.24
CA PRO A 444 5.12 -23.42 6.80
C PRO A 444 5.58 -22.10 6.18
N LEU A 445 4.67 -21.36 5.53
CA LEU A 445 4.99 -20.06 4.93
C LEU A 445 5.33 -18.99 5.99
N LEU A 446 4.90 -19.14 7.24
CA LEU A 446 5.25 -18.22 8.34
C LEU A 446 6.73 -18.32 8.74
N PHE A 447 7.35 -19.45 8.49
CA PHE A 447 8.73 -19.73 8.87
C PHE A 447 9.70 -19.63 7.70
N TRP A 448 9.23 -19.11 6.55
CA TRP A 448 10.10 -18.90 5.39
C TRP A 448 11.16 -17.85 5.71
N PRO A 449 12.45 -18.16 5.53
CA PRO A 449 13.51 -17.23 5.88
C PRO A 449 13.70 -16.11 4.85
N GLY A 450 14.39 -15.05 5.28
CA GLY A 450 14.81 -13.95 4.42
C GLY A 450 13.70 -12.98 4.05
N THR A 451 14.02 -12.09 3.11
CA THR A 451 13.10 -11.04 2.63
C THR A 451 11.83 -11.60 2.03
N THR A 452 11.95 -12.69 1.24
CA THR A 452 10.80 -13.38 0.67
C THR A 452 9.83 -13.84 1.76
N GLY A 453 10.36 -14.39 2.87
CA GLY A 453 9.54 -14.77 4.02
C GLY A 453 8.87 -13.58 4.69
N GLY A 454 9.57 -12.45 4.77
CA GLY A 454 9.01 -11.18 5.26
C GLY A 454 7.74 -10.77 4.50
N PHE A 455 7.74 -10.88 3.17
CA PHE A 455 6.58 -10.63 2.33
C PHE A 455 5.52 -11.75 2.43
N MET A 456 5.97 -13.01 2.35
CA MET A 456 5.05 -14.16 2.28
C MET A 456 4.26 -14.41 3.56
N LYS A 457 4.76 -14.00 4.74
CA LYS A 457 4.06 -14.16 6.03
C LYS A 457 2.67 -13.50 6.08
N TYR A 458 2.43 -12.45 5.27
CA TYR A 458 1.14 -11.75 5.22
C TYR A 458 0.02 -12.63 4.67
N ILE A 459 0.31 -13.55 3.72
CA ILE A 459 -0.67 -14.48 3.15
C ILE A 459 -1.22 -15.44 4.21
N PRO A 460 -0.39 -16.26 4.89
CA PRO A 460 -0.91 -17.20 5.89
C PRO A 460 -1.61 -16.50 7.06
N ILE A 461 -1.10 -15.37 7.54
CA ILE A 461 -1.76 -14.61 8.62
C ILE A 461 -3.15 -14.16 8.18
N THR A 462 -3.30 -13.66 6.96
CA THR A 462 -4.58 -13.27 6.39
C THR A 462 -5.52 -14.46 6.26
N VAL A 463 -5.05 -15.56 5.67
CA VAL A 463 -5.85 -16.79 5.48
C VAL A 463 -6.27 -17.37 6.83
N ILE A 464 -5.38 -17.44 7.82
CA ILE A 464 -5.69 -17.93 9.18
C ILE A 464 -6.75 -17.03 9.82
N SER A 465 -6.62 -15.71 9.72
CA SER A 465 -7.59 -14.76 10.28
C SER A 465 -8.97 -14.92 9.64
N VAL A 466 -9.02 -15.12 8.31
CA VAL A 466 -10.27 -15.30 7.57
C VAL A 466 -10.92 -16.64 7.90
N LEU A 467 -10.15 -17.74 7.88
CA LEU A 467 -10.67 -19.09 8.17
C LEU A 467 -11.10 -19.21 9.64
N GLY A 468 -10.36 -18.62 10.56
CA GLY A 468 -10.76 -18.56 11.99
C GLY A 468 -12.07 -17.79 12.17
N SER A 469 -12.22 -16.66 11.49
CA SER A 469 -13.47 -15.88 11.49
C SER A 469 -14.62 -16.66 10.85
N SER A 470 -14.38 -17.38 9.75
CA SER A 470 -15.37 -18.23 9.08
C SER A 470 -15.83 -19.38 9.97
N LEU A 471 -14.91 -20.02 10.69
CA LEU A 471 -15.23 -21.07 11.65
C LEU A 471 -16.18 -20.55 12.76
N ALA A 472 -15.89 -19.37 13.30
CA ALA A 472 -16.75 -18.73 14.28
C ALA A 472 -18.13 -18.37 13.71
N MET A 473 -18.16 -17.88 12.46
CA MET A 473 -19.41 -17.61 11.75
C MET A 473 -20.24 -18.88 11.55
N ALA A 474 -19.63 -19.97 11.06
CA ALA A 474 -20.30 -21.22 10.77
C ALA A 474 -20.88 -21.91 12.04
N LEU A 475 -20.12 -21.90 13.14
CA LEU A 475 -20.49 -22.64 14.35
C LEU A 475 -21.30 -21.83 15.37
N ILE A 476 -21.17 -20.51 15.36
CA ILE A 476 -21.82 -19.64 16.37
C ILE A 476 -22.91 -18.78 15.73
N VAL A 477 -22.59 -18.01 14.71
CA VAL A 477 -23.47 -16.97 14.19
C VAL A 477 -24.59 -17.55 13.32
N ILE A 478 -24.24 -18.41 12.36
CA ILE A 478 -25.21 -19.02 11.42
C ILE A 478 -26.29 -19.81 12.14
N PRO A 479 -25.99 -20.69 13.11
CA PRO A 479 -27.04 -21.44 13.83
C PRO A 479 -28.02 -20.50 14.52
N ILE A 480 -27.53 -19.42 15.12
CA ILE A 480 -28.37 -18.47 15.84
C ILE A 480 -29.25 -17.66 14.89
N ILE A 481 -28.67 -17.12 13.83
CA ILE A 481 -29.44 -16.37 12.84
C ILE A 481 -30.45 -17.29 12.16
N GLY A 482 -30.07 -18.53 11.84
CA GLY A 482 -30.97 -19.54 11.26
C GLY A 482 -32.18 -19.84 12.12
N THR A 483 -32.01 -19.93 13.45
CA THR A 483 -33.14 -20.14 14.38
C THR A 483 -34.07 -18.93 14.44
N GLN A 484 -33.57 -17.72 14.33
CA GLN A 484 -34.36 -16.49 14.45
C GLN A 484 -34.99 -16.06 13.12
N ALA A 485 -34.28 -16.23 12.01
CA ALA A 485 -34.76 -15.86 10.67
C ALA A 485 -36.10 -16.50 10.30
N TYR A 486 -36.41 -17.65 10.88
CA TYR A 486 -37.67 -18.36 10.65
C TYR A 486 -38.85 -17.83 11.48
N LYS A 487 -38.58 -17.22 12.64
CA LYS A 487 -39.64 -16.60 13.47
C LYS A 487 -40.16 -15.31 12.84
N ILE A 488 -39.32 -14.63 12.05
CA ILE A 488 -39.67 -13.38 11.35
C ILE A 488 -40.24 -13.70 9.96
N LYS A 489 -41.40 -14.37 9.95
CA LYS A 489 -42.00 -15.02 8.77
C LYS A 489 -42.34 -14.09 7.60
N ASN A 490 -42.45 -12.78 7.76
CA ASN A 490 -42.95 -11.89 6.71
C ASN A 490 -42.12 -10.62 6.48
N LEU A 491 -41.46 -10.05 7.49
CA LEU A 491 -40.78 -8.74 7.38
C LEU A 491 -39.43 -8.84 6.68
N PHE A 492 -38.66 -9.91 6.99
CA PHE A 492 -37.32 -10.12 6.45
C PHE A 492 -37.35 -10.45 4.94
N PHE A 493 -38.30 -11.30 4.53
CA PHE A 493 -38.43 -11.67 3.11
C PHE A 493 -38.98 -10.55 2.23
N PHE A 494 -39.85 -9.69 2.80
CA PHE A 494 -40.51 -8.65 2.04
C PHE A 494 -39.69 -7.36 1.87
N PHE A 495 -38.84 -7.03 2.81
CA PHE A 495 -38.11 -5.77 2.81
C PHE A 495 -36.59 -5.95 2.62
N ILE A 496 -35.96 -6.93 3.24
CA ILE A 496 -34.50 -7.04 3.25
C ILE A 496 -33.97 -7.69 1.97
N ILE A 497 -34.63 -8.71 1.42
CA ILE A 497 -34.18 -9.33 0.16
C ILE A 497 -34.30 -8.39 -1.03
N PRO A 498 -35.43 -7.69 -1.25
CA PRO A 498 -35.49 -6.68 -2.30
C PRO A 498 -34.49 -5.53 -2.08
N LEU A 499 -34.24 -5.15 -0.83
CA LEU A 499 -33.27 -4.10 -0.49
C LEU A 499 -31.82 -4.52 -0.79
N ILE A 500 -31.45 -5.76 -0.45
CA ILE A 500 -30.11 -6.31 -0.76
C ILE A 500 -29.94 -6.51 -2.28
N LEU A 501 -30.93 -7.12 -2.94
CA LEU A 501 -30.93 -7.25 -4.40
C LEU A 501 -30.90 -5.89 -5.09
N PHE A 502 -31.67 -4.93 -4.62
CA PHE A 502 -31.65 -3.55 -5.08
C PHE A 502 -30.29 -2.91 -4.88
N GLY A 503 -29.65 -3.09 -3.71
CA GLY A 503 -28.30 -2.62 -3.43
C GLY A 503 -27.25 -3.23 -4.35
N ILE A 504 -27.27 -4.54 -4.54
CA ILE A 504 -26.36 -5.28 -5.42
C ILE A 504 -26.54 -4.85 -6.89
N ILE A 505 -27.77 -4.78 -7.38
CA ILE A 505 -28.05 -4.39 -8.76
C ILE A 505 -27.66 -2.94 -9.01
N ASN A 506 -27.94 -2.03 -8.05
CA ASN A 506 -27.50 -0.64 -8.15
C ASN A 506 -25.98 -0.51 -8.14
N PHE A 507 -25.29 -1.30 -7.33
CA PHE A 507 -23.83 -1.30 -7.27
C PHE A 507 -23.23 -1.82 -8.59
N VAL A 508 -23.76 -2.91 -9.16
CA VAL A 508 -23.32 -3.45 -10.46
C VAL A 508 -23.63 -2.47 -11.60
N ALA A 509 -24.84 -1.89 -11.62
CA ALA A 509 -25.22 -0.90 -12.62
C ALA A 509 -24.38 0.40 -12.49
N PHE A 510 -24.07 0.83 -11.27
CA PHE A 510 -23.21 1.99 -11.02
C PHE A 510 -21.80 1.77 -11.55
N ASN A 511 -21.19 0.60 -11.27
CA ASN A 511 -19.85 0.27 -11.77
C ASN A 511 -19.82 0.08 -13.29
N PHE A 512 -20.84 -0.55 -13.88
CA PHE A 512 -20.93 -0.72 -15.32
C PHE A 512 -21.08 0.62 -16.06
N LEU A 513 -21.92 1.52 -15.53
CA LEU A 513 -22.14 2.86 -16.11
C LEU A 513 -20.97 3.82 -15.86
N SER A 514 -20.15 3.59 -14.82
CA SER A 514 -18.96 4.43 -14.56
C SER A 514 -17.81 4.12 -15.53
N GLN A 515 -17.82 2.98 -16.20
CA GLN A 515 -16.85 2.62 -17.24
C GLN A 515 -17.19 3.24 -18.62
N LEU A 516 -18.40 3.76 -18.79
CA LEU A 516 -18.78 4.51 -20.00
C LEU A 516 -18.46 5.99 -19.77
N GLU A 517 -17.49 6.51 -20.50
CA GLU A 517 -17.09 7.93 -20.48
C GLU A 517 -18.22 8.81 -21.06
N PHE A 518 -19.18 9.21 -20.23
CA PHE A 518 -20.18 10.22 -20.54
C PHE A 518 -20.00 11.45 -19.65
N ASP A 519 -20.36 12.63 -20.14
CA ASP A 519 -20.33 13.89 -19.41
C ASP A 519 -21.02 13.78 -18.03
N SER A 520 -20.40 14.38 -16.99
CA SER A 520 -20.73 14.19 -15.57
C SER A 520 -22.23 14.39 -15.23
N TYR A 521 -22.92 15.32 -15.87
CA TYR A 521 -24.36 15.60 -15.63
C TYR A 521 -25.28 14.59 -16.30
N ILE A 522 -24.95 14.12 -17.50
CA ILE A 522 -25.71 13.09 -18.23
C ILE A 522 -25.57 11.75 -17.52
N ASN A 523 -24.39 11.48 -16.97
CA ASN A 523 -24.10 10.28 -16.19
C ASN A 523 -24.93 10.20 -14.90
N MET A 524 -25.13 11.31 -14.20
CA MET A 524 -25.92 11.35 -12.97
C MET A 524 -27.43 11.19 -13.25
N GLY A 525 -27.95 11.78 -14.31
CA GLY A 525 -29.35 11.61 -14.74
C GLY A 525 -29.64 10.20 -15.27
N ALA A 526 -28.76 9.64 -16.11
CA ALA A 526 -28.86 8.27 -16.61
C ALA A 526 -28.80 7.22 -15.48
N LYS A 527 -27.92 7.41 -14.51
CA LYS A 527 -27.81 6.56 -13.31
C LYS A 527 -29.08 6.59 -12.47
N ALA A 528 -29.67 7.73 -12.24
CA ALA A 528 -30.93 7.86 -11.51
C ALA A 528 -32.11 7.19 -12.23
N ILE A 529 -32.22 7.38 -13.54
CA ILE A 529 -33.30 6.79 -14.35
C ILE A 529 -33.17 5.28 -14.44
N THR A 530 -31.96 4.73 -14.67
CA THR A 530 -31.74 3.27 -14.72
C THR A 530 -31.99 2.62 -13.37
N THR A 531 -31.59 3.26 -12.27
CA THR A 531 -31.84 2.81 -10.90
C THR A 531 -33.34 2.69 -10.60
N ILE A 532 -34.10 3.73 -10.94
CA ILE A 532 -35.57 3.75 -10.73
C ILE A 532 -36.25 2.73 -11.64
N SER A 533 -35.86 2.62 -12.92
CA SER A 533 -36.46 1.71 -13.88
C SER A 533 -36.23 0.25 -13.51
N ILE A 534 -35.02 -0.11 -13.08
CA ILE A 534 -34.68 -1.47 -12.60
C ILE A 534 -35.47 -1.79 -11.32
N GLY A 535 -35.60 -0.85 -10.39
CA GLY A 535 -36.41 -1.02 -9.18
C GLY A 535 -37.89 -1.28 -9.48
N VAL A 536 -38.46 -0.56 -10.42
CA VAL A 536 -39.86 -0.72 -10.86
C VAL A 536 -40.07 -2.06 -11.58
N ILE A 537 -39.15 -2.44 -12.48
CA ILE A 537 -39.20 -3.73 -13.19
C ILE A 537 -39.13 -4.90 -12.19
N LEU A 538 -38.19 -4.84 -11.24
CA LEU A 538 -38.07 -5.87 -10.19
C LEU A 538 -39.32 -5.96 -9.31
N PHE A 539 -39.94 -4.84 -8.96
CA PHE A 539 -41.20 -4.83 -8.21
C PHE A 539 -42.33 -5.51 -8.98
N PHE A 540 -42.47 -5.24 -10.29
CA PHE A 540 -43.50 -5.88 -11.11
C PHE A 540 -43.22 -7.36 -11.39
N VAL A 541 -41.98 -7.75 -11.65
CA VAL A 541 -41.54 -9.15 -11.80
C VAL A 541 -41.80 -9.92 -10.51
N PHE A 542 -41.43 -9.35 -9.36
CA PHE A 542 -41.69 -9.99 -8.05
C PHE A 542 -43.19 -10.15 -7.77
N ARG A 543 -44.00 -9.12 -8.08
CA ARG A 543 -45.48 -9.16 -7.95
C ARG A 543 -46.08 -10.19 -8.88
N TYR A 544 -45.58 -10.35 -10.13
CA TYR A 544 -46.02 -11.33 -11.10
C TYR A 544 -45.67 -12.77 -10.66
N ILE A 545 -44.46 -13.01 -10.21
CA ILE A 545 -43.96 -14.30 -9.71
C ILE A 545 -44.74 -14.73 -8.45
N LYS A 546 -45.07 -13.79 -7.56
CA LYS A 546 -45.89 -14.07 -6.38
C LYS A 546 -47.30 -14.55 -6.74
N ASN A 547 -47.92 -13.94 -7.75
CA ASN A 547 -49.28 -14.30 -8.14
C ASN A 547 -49.40 -15.68 -8.80
N LYS A 548 -48.33 -16.28 -9.36
CA LYS A 548 -48.32 -17.58 -10.03
C LYS A 548 -47.98 -18.78 -9.15
N GLY A 549 -47.78 -18.60 -7.84
CA GLY A 549 -47.42 -19.70 -6.93
C GLY A 549 -46.05 -20.36 -7.21
N PHE A 550 -45.27 -19.76 -8.11
CA PHE A 550 -43.93 -20.22 -8.51
C PHE A 550 -42.97 -20.32 -7.32
N PHE A 551 -43.02 -19.33 -6.41
CA PHE A 551 -42.22 -19.36 -5.17
C PHE A 551 -42.60 -20.48 -4.22
N GLN A 552 -43.87 -20.93 -4.19
CA GLN A 552 -44.28 -22.02 -3.32
C GLN A 552 -43.73 -23.37 -3.79
N LYS A 553 -43.55 -23.55 -5.11
CA LYS A 553 -42.91 -24.74 -5.69
C LYS A 553 -41.38 -24.73 -5.59
N MET A 554 -40.76 -23.54 -5.59
CA MET A 554 -39.29 -23.39 -5.54
C MET A 554 -38.73 -23.36 -4.09
N ILE A 555 -39.60 -23.07 -3.10
CA ILE A 555 -39.20 -22.91 -1.69
C ILE A 555 -39.12 -24.25 -0.94
N ILE A 556 -39.77 -25.29 -1.42
CA ILE A 556 -39.76 -26.62 -0.83
C ILE A 556 -39.63 -27.65 -1.98
N PRO A 557 -38.44 -28.19 -2.23
CA PRO A 557 -38.37 -29.45 -2.94
C PRO A 557 -39.09 -30.48 -2.05
N ARG A 558 -40.30 -30.91 -2.45
CA ARG A 558 -40.94 -32.09 -1.89
C ARG A 558 -40.09 -33.29 -2.30
N ILE A 559 -39.14 -33.65 -1.50
CA ILE A 559 -38.66 -35.02 -1.43
C ILE A 559 -39.67 -35.69 -0.50
N ASN A 560 -40.56 -36.44 -1.05
CA ASN A 560 -41.45 -37.31 -0.26
C ASN A 560 -40.55 -38.29 0.48
N ALA A 561 -40.72 -38.40 1.79
CA ALA A 561 -39.96 -39.30 2.66
C ALA A 561 -40.29 -40.79 2.42
N ASP A 562 -41.19 -41.09 1.49
CA ASP A 562 -41.62 -42.44 1.18
C ASP A 562 -40.88 -43.11 -0.01
N ASP A 563 -39.92 -42.41 -0.65
CA ASP A 563 -39.20 -42.92 -1.83
C ASP A 563 -37.81 -43.54 -1.50
N ASP A 564 -37.58 -44.04 -0.30
CA ASP A 564 -36.32 -44.71 0.06
C ASP A 564 -36.18 -46.14 -0.52
N GLU A 565 -37.16 -46.65 -1.28
CA GLU A 565 -37.15 -48.04 -1.82
C GLU A 565 -36.75 -48.21 -3.28
N ASP A 566 -36.59 -47.13 -4.08
CA ASP A 566 -36.29 -47.32 -5.52
C ASP A 566 -35.20 -46.37 -6.05
N LEU A 567 -33.97 -46.47 -5.51
CA LEU A 567 -32.78 -45.89 -6.12
C LEU A 567 -32.27 -46.62 -7.37
N THR A 568 -32.97 -47.67 -7.81
CA THR A 568 -32.63 -48.45 -9.01
C THR A 568 -33.25 -47.93 -10.30
N ASP A 569 -34.18 -46.97 -10.25
CA ASP A 569 -34.84 -46.43 -11.43
C ASP A 569 -34.21 -45.11 -11.88
N LEU A 570 -33.09 -45.21 -12.63
CA LEU A 570 -32.33 -44.10 -13.21
C LEU A 570 -33.13 -43.20 -14.16
N GLU A 571 -34.34 -43.60 -14.58
CA GLU A 571 -35.18 -42.80 -15.47
C GLU A 571 -35.92 -41.66 -14.77
N LYS A 572 -36.14 -41.73 -13.46
CA LYS A 572 -36.84 -40.68 -12.67
C LYS A 572 -35.95 -39.61 -12.09
N VAL A 573 -34.65 -39.75 -12.24
CA VAL A 573 -33.66 -38.85 -11.62
C VAL A 573 -33.40 -37.67 -12.54
N GLY A 574 -33.51 -36.47 -12.01
CA GLY A 574 -33.26 -35.22 -12.74
C GLY A 574 -31.84 -35.14 -13.35
N PHE A 575 -31.71 -34.40 -14.44
CA PHE A 575 -30.50 -34.28 -15.24
C PHE A 575 -29.22 -34.04 -14.41
N PHE A 576 -29.26 -33.16 -13.40
CA PHE A 576 -28.12 -32.87 -12.54
C PHE A 576 -27.75 -34.04 -11.61
N THR A 577 -28.72 -34.80 -11.13
CA THR A 577 -28.45 -35.99 -10.31
C THR A 577 -27.87 -37.12 -11.16
N LYS A 578 -28.22 -37.21 -12.44
CA LYS A 578 -27.56 -38.11 -13.40
C LYS A 578 -26.10 -37.75 -13.63
N ILE A 579 -25.78 -36.47 -13.76
CA ILE A 579 -24.37 -35.98 -13.86
C ILE A 579 -23.60 -36.28 -12.58
N TYR A 580 -24.19 -36.04 -11.42
CA TYR A 580 -23.57 -36.32 -10.12
C TYR A 580 -23.29 -37.81 -9.92
N LEU A 581 -24.27 -38.66 -10.20
CA LEU A 581 -24.10 -40.13 -10.17
C LEU A 581 -23.04 -40.60 -11.18
N PHE A 582 -23.01 -40.02 -12.38
CA PHE A 582 -21.99 -40.34 -13.38
C PHE A 582 -20.59 -39.95 -12.91
N ILE A 583 -20.42 -38.81 -12.27
CA ILE A 583 -19.14 -38.37 -11.70
C ILE A 583 -18.75 -39.26 -10.51
N CYS A 584 -19.67 -39.58 -9.61
CA CYS A 584 -19.43 -40.51 -8.51
C CYS A 584 -19.07 -41.91 -8.98
N LEU A 585 -19.72 -42.44 -10.01
CA LEU A 585 -19.41 -43.74 -10.61
C LEU A 585 -18.04 -43.74 -11.30
N LEU A 586 -17.62 -42.64 -11.91
CA LEU A 586 -16.29 -42.49 -12.47
C LEU A 586 -15.19 -42.48 -11.37
N TYR A 587 -15.50 -41.95 -10.19
CA TYR A 587 -14.55 -41.86 -9.08
C TYR A 587 -14.50 -43.14 -8.23
N THR A 588 -15.59 -43.94 -8.22
CA THR A 588 -15.70 -45.20 -7.44
C THR A 588 -15.52 -46.45 -8.29
N SER A 589 -15.25 -46.34 -9.60
CA SER A 589 -14.89 -47.51 -10.41
C SER A 589 -13.51 -48.03 -9.90
N PRO A 590 -13.42 -49.29 -9.50
CA PRO A 590 -12.16 -49.86 -9.03
C PRO A 590 -11.12 -49.75 -10.15
N SER A 591 -9.92 -49.28 -9.73
CA SER A 591 -8.76 -49.21 -10.62
C SER A 591 -8.55 -50.60 -11.25
N PRO A 592 -8.14 -50.70 -12.53
CA PRO A 592 -7.76 -51.97 -13.15
C PRO A 592 -6.66 -52.73 -12.40
N ARG A 593 -6.03 -52.16 -11.41
CA ARG A 593 -5.03 -52.78 -10.52
C ARG A 593 -5.67 -53.65 -9.42
N ASP A 594 -6.92 -53.41 -9.02
CA ASP A 594 -7.56 -54.17 -7.93
C ASP A 594 -8.29 -55.42 -8.45
N ALA A 595 -8.28 -55.67 -9.75
CA ALA A 595 -8.84 -56.87 -10.38
C ALA A 595 -7.79 -58.01 -10.57
N LEU A 596 -6.58 -57.84 -10.07
CA LEU A 596 -5.48 -58.82 -10.24
C LEU A 596 -4.90 -59.36 -8.92
N THR A 597 -5.65 -59.25 -7.81
CA THR A 597 -5.32 -59.98 -6.56
C THR A 597 -6.42 -60.95 -6.15
#